data_fc50e0b07dc40a0849e473f9198acb53
#
_entry.id   fc50e0b07dc40a0849e473f9198acb53
#
_cell.length_a   1.000
_cell.length_b   1.000
_cell.length_c   1.000
_cell.angle_alpha   90.00
_cell.angle_beta   90.00
_cell.angle_gamma   90.00
#
_symmetry.space_group_name_H-M   'P 1'
#
loop_
_entity.id
_entity.type
_entity.pdbx_description
1 polymer ?
#
loop_
_entity_poly.entity_id
_entity_poly.type
_entity_poly.pdbx_seq_one_letter_code
_entity_poly.pdbx_strand_id
1 'polypeptide(L)'
;MMYTTPPARPIGPQDEISLAELTLRALQFYQRFGRLLVLLALLVAMAVASWVASRPLYSVTALIEVPNVTLEEWRQSQPFLWDKRWVDRAFGDDQQEVDPLQLRNRALNPEYWANAVRYRSSLNRDDSRDVPVAQIQNSGGLGVELSLQVRDEEQAGLTIKALDRQVREVLLANSLIHLVRASQGTLERRPQLKLDVLKAEFDIEQNRKRIADMRQLLDRYPDLRHLETSTLFSVSDGGGKYLSPLPQIVALESTVSELQAKARAAQRGLETLDWKERLLAGVDDTIRNASSGEEILDKLKSNREQVLAASALDAAAREAAEDINVKLAQVELRQQAIGIKTRSAISTMPVMQRNPLAMGGAAFALTFVAFSIVLALYVALSRERGVLTWLPRPMRRWLIMDKAL
;
A
#
# COMPACT_ATOMS: atom_id res chain seq x y z
N MET A 1 72.74 50.06 -49.68
CA MET A 1 71.47 49.42 -50.18
C MET A 1 70.39 49.66 -49.14
N MET A 2 69.54 50.64 -49.40
CA MET A 2 68.43 50.99 -48.53
C MET A 2 67.20 50.17 -48.96
N TYR A 3 66.69 49.29 -48.11
CA TYR A 3 65.43 48.59 -48.31
C TYR A 3 64.28 49.52 -47.93
N THR A 4 63.54 50.00 -48.93
CA THR A 4 62.28 50.70 -48.73
C THR A 4 61.16 49.68 -48.48
N THR A 5 60.58 49.74 -47.28
CA THR A 5 59.37 48.99 -46.91
C THR A 5 58.20 49.51 -47.69
N PRO A 6 57.37 48.67 -48.31
CA PRO A 6 56.16 49.14 -49.01
C PRO A 6 55.12 49.60 -47.98
N PRO A 7 54.32 50.65 -48.32
CA PRO A 7 53.32 51.21 -47.44
C PRO A 7 52.22 50.19 -47.16
N ALA A 8 51.85 50.08 -45.90
CA ALA A 8 50.72 49.28 -45.46
C ALA A 8 49.42 49.73 -46.15
N ARG A 9 48.73 48.83 -46.79
CA ARG A 9 47.41 49.06 -47.34
C ARG A 9 46.47 49.51 -46.21
N PRO A 10 45.68 50.59 -46.40
CA PRO A 10 44.67 50.95 -45.43
C PRO A 10 43.65 49.81 -45.32
N ILE A 11 43.40 49.35 -44.10
CA ILE A 11 42.33 48.43 -43.78
C ILE A 11 41.03 49.24 -44.08
N GLY A 12 40.35 48.86 -45.17
CA GLY A 12 39.05 49.42 -45.50
C GLY A 12 38.04 49.19 -44.36
N PRO A 13 37.01 50.06 -44.25
CA PRO A 13 36.02 49.90 -43.25
C PRO A 13 35.45 48.49 -43.31
N GLN A 14 35.51 47.78 -42.20
CA GLN A 14 34.85 46.49 -42.06
C GLN A 14 33.40 46.70 -42.45
N ASP A 15 32.92 45.94 -43.43
CA ASP A 15 31.51 45.97 -43.87
C ASP A 15 30.61 45.64 -42.66
N GLU A 16 30.23 46.67 -41.91
CA GLU A 16 29.20 46.56 -40.88
C GLU A 16 27.89 46.22 -41.61
N ILE A 17 27.56 44.94 -41.60
CA ILE A 17 26.28 44.48 -42.16
C ILE A 17 25.17 45.16 -41.37
N SER A 18 24.51 46.13 -41.97
CA SER A 18 23.38 46.82 -41.38
C SER A 18 22.28 45.81 -41.06
N LEU A 19 21.69 45.91 -39.85
CA LEU A 19 20.53 45.08 -39.44
C LEU A 19 19.42 45.11 -40.49
N ALA A 20 19.22 46.26 -41.18
CA ALA A 20 18.26 46.41 -42.27
C ALA A 20 18.60 45.55 -43.48
N GLU A 21 19.88 45.40 -43.82
CA GLU A 21 20.32 44.55 -44.94
C GLU A 21 20.16 43.05 -44.61
N LEU A 22 20.38 42.69 -43.37
CA LEU A 22 20.19 41.32 -42.86
C LEU A 22 18.71 40.93 -42.88
N THR A 23 17.81 41.83 -42.49
CA THR A 23 16.34 41.62 -42.55
C THR A 23 15.84 41.53 -43.99
N LEU A 24 16.32 42.36 -44.90
CA LEU A 24 15.97 42.28 -46.31
C LEU A 24 16.42 40.97 -46.97
N ARG A 25 17.62 40.49 -46.67
CA ARG A 25 18.12 39.21 -47.15
C ARG A 25 17.30 38.03 -46.59
N ALA A 26 16.92 38.08 -45.33
CA ALA A 26 16.05 37.10 -44.72
C ALA A 26 14.65 37.10 -45.37
N LEU A 27 14.07 38.29 -45.63
CA LEU A 27 12.77 38.39 -46.27
C LEU A 27 12.77 37.78 -47.68
N GLN A 28 13.80 38.09 -48.49
CA GLN A 28 13.96 37.52 -49.84
C GLN A 28 14.16 36.00 -49.81
N PHE A 29 14.90 35.47 -48.80
CA PHE A 29 15.05 34.05 -48.56
C PHE A 29 13.71 33.37 -48.27
N TYR A 30 12.89 33.91 -47.36
CA TYR A 30 11.58 33.34 -47.03
C TYR A 30 10.55 33.53 -48.17
N GLN A 31 10.58 34.61 -48.93
CA GLN A 31 9.72 34.74 -50.10
C GLN A 31 10.00 33.66 -51.15
N ARG A 32 11.26 33.26 -51.32
CA ARG A 32 11.66 32.25 -52.31
C ARG A 32 11.48 30.79 -51.82
N PHE A 33 11.90 30.52 -50.60
CA PHE A 33 11.93 29.17 -50.05
C PHE A 33 10.83 28.88 -49.05
N GLY A 34 10.09 29.86 -48.57
CA GLY A 34 9.10 29.74 -47.52
C GLY A 34 8.01 28.73 -47.83
N ARG A 35 7.51 28.67 -49.05
CA ARG A 35 6.49 27.68 -49.46
C ARG A 35 7.01 26.25 -49.36
N LEU A 36 8.26 26.00 -49.74
CA LEU A 36 8.87 24.65 -49.67
C LEU A 36 9.14 24.27 -48.25
N LEU A 37 9.65 25.20 -47.43
CA LEU A 37 9.89 24.97 -45.98
C LEU A 37 8.59 24.67 -45.22
N VAL A 38 7.51 25.43 -45.53
CA VAL A 38 6.18 25.21 -44.93
C VAL A 38 5.62 23.85 -45.32
N LEU A 39 5.70 23.46 -46.60
CA LEU A 39 5.24 22.14 -47.05
C LEU A 39 5.99 21.00 -46.40
N LEU A 40 7.31 21.11 -46.27
CA LEU A 40 8.16 20.07 -45.71
C LEU A 40 7.94 19.97 -44.19
N ALA A 41 7.84 21.10 -43.50
CA ALA A 41 7.52 21.15 -42.08
C ALA A 41 6.10 20.60 -41.81
N LEU A 42 5.12 20.87 -42.67
CA LEU A 42 3.76 20.37 -42.57
C LEU A 42 3.70 18.84 -42.78
N LEU A 43 4.46 18.30 -43.72
CA LEU A 43 4.57 16.84 -43.90
C LEU A 43 5.14 16.15 -42.66
N VAL A 44 6.21 16.69 -42.10
CA VAL A 44 6.78 16.13 -40.83
C VAL A 44 5.80 16.27 -39.67
N ALA A 45 5.13 17.43 -39.56
CA ALA A 45 4.11 17.67 -38.54
C ALA A 45 2.95 16.67 -38.64
N MET A 46 2.44 16.42 -39.86
CA MET A 46 1.40 15.43 -40.11
C MET A 46 1.88 14.00 -39.78
N ALA A 47 3.10 13.64 -40.15
CA ALA A 47 3.68 12.34 -39.84
C ALA A 47 3.81 12.12 -38.31
N VAL A 48 4.28 13.11 -37.57
CA VAL A 48 4.39 13.09 -36.10
C VAL A 48 3.00 13.04 -35.45
N ALA A 49 2.06 13.87 -35.89
CA ALA A 49 0.70 13.87 -35.38
C ALA A 49 -0.01 12.52 -35.61
N SER A 50 0.14 11.95 -36.82
CA SER A 50 -0.40 10.63 -37.18
C SER A 50 0.25 9.52 -36.34
N TRP A 51 1.57 9.58 -36.13
CA TRP A 51 2.30 8.61 -35.29
C TRP A 51 1.86 8.68 -33.81
N VAL A 52 1.62 9.88 -33.28
CA VAL A 52 1.10 10.07 -31.91
C VAL A 52 -0.34 9.57 -31.82
N ALA A 53 -1.18 9.87 -32.81
CA ALA A 53 -2.58 9.44 -32.84
C ALA A 53 -2.74 7.92 -32.99
N SER A 54 -1.82 7.26 -33.69
CA SER A 54 -1.84 5.80 -33.89
C SER A 54 -1.41 5.00 -32.66
N ARG A 55 -0.98 5.65 -31.57
CA ARG A 55 -0.58 4.99 -30.30
C ARG A 55 -1.45 5.47 -29.15
N PRO A 56 -2.72 5.06 -29.09
CA PRO A 56 -3.57 5.40 -27.98
C PRO A 56 -3.02 4.78 -26.68
N LEU A 57 -3.09 5.52 -25.59
CA LEU A 57 -2.91 4.99 -24.24
C LEU A 57 -4.29 4.81 -23.64
N TYR A 58 -4.50 3.66 -23.03
CA TYR A 58 -5.75 3.36 -22.33
C TYR A 58 -5.51 3.59 -20.83
N SER A 59 -6.34 4.43 -20.22
CA SER A 59 -6.45 4.48 -18.77
C SER A 59 -7.46 3.43 -18.35
N VAL A 60 -6.99 2.48 -17.56
CA VAL A 60 -7.83 1.42 -17.04
C VAL A 60 -7.95 1.62 -15.55
N THR A 61 -9.17 1.73 -15.06
CA THR A 61 -9.48 1.84 -13.65
C THR A 61 -10.29 0.64 -13.19
N ALA A 62 -9.96 0.08 -12.04
CA ALA A 62 -10.70 -0.99 -11.41
C ALA A 62 -10.83 -0.71 -9.91
N LEU A 63 -11.99 -0.99 -9.33
CA LEU A 63 -12.21 -0.90 -7.90
C LEU A 63 -12.17 -2.29 -7.28
N ILE A 64 -11.21 -2.51 -6.38
CA ILE A 64 -11.18 -3.67 -5.49
C ILE A 64 -12.04 -3.30 -4.28
N GLU A 65 -13.20 -3.91 -4.16
CA GLU A 65 -14.02 -3.75 -2.97
C GLU A 65 -13.33 -4.45 -1.79
N VAL A 66 -13.09 -3.69 -0.73
CA VAL A 66 -12.46 -4.20 0.50
C VAL A 66 -13.33 -3.77 1.67
N PRO A 67 -14.21 -4.63 2.15
CA PRO A 67 -15.11 -4.27 3.24
C PRO A 67 -14.32 -4.00 4.52
N ASN A 68 -14.65 -2.90 5.18
CA ASN A 68 -14.14 -2.54 6.51
C ASN A 68 -12.61 -2.37 6.63
N VAL A 69 -11.90 -2.08 5.54
CA VAL A 69 -10.49 -1.66 5.64
C VAL A 69 -10.43 -0.20 6.05
N THR A 70 -9.72 0.06 7.14
CA THR A 70 -9.44 1.42 7.58
C THR A 70 -8.25 2.02 6.80
N LEU A 71 -8.16 3.35 6.78
CA LEU A 71 -7.01 4.03 6.17
C LEU A 71 -5.69 3.65 6.87
N GLU A 72 -5.74 3.40 8.18
CA GLU A 72 -4.57 2.98 8.95
C GLU A 72 -4.10 1.58 8.55
N GLU A 73 -5.01 0.60 8.49
CA GLU A 73 -4.71 -0.75 7.99
C GLU A 73 -4.12 -0.70 6.57
N TRP A 74 -4.70 0.13 5.70
CA TRP A 74 -4.17 0.32 4.35
C TRP A 74 -2.74 0.86 4.36
N ARG A 75 -2.46 1.90 5.16
CA ARG A 75 -1.10 2.47 5.28
C ARG A 75 -0.09 1.46 5.82
N GLN A 76 -0.49 0.65 6.78
CA GLN A 76 0.37 -0.41 7.34
C GLN A 76 0.64 -1.54 6.35
N SER A 77 -0.27 -1.78 5.41
CA SER A 77 -0.12 -2.80 4.37
C SER A 77 0.74 -2.35 3.19
N GLN A 78 0.82 -1.04 2.91
CA GLN A 78 1.55 -0.50 1.76
C GLN A 78 3.01 -0.98 1.62
N PRO A 79 3.85 -1.04 2.70
CA PRO A 79 5.24 -1.47 2.57
C PRO A 79 5.41 -2.86 1.94
N PHE A 80 4.46 -3.77 2.13
CA PHE A 80 4.51 -5.11 1.54
C PHE A 80 4.29 -5.11 0.02
N LEU A 81 3.64 -4.06 -0.54
CA LEU A 81 3.38 -3.98 -1.98
C LEU A 81 4.67 -3.91 -2.81
N TRP A 82 5.71 -3.25 -2.31
CA TRP A 82 7.00 -3.09 -2.98
C TRP A 82 8.16 -3.85 -2.32
N ASP A 83 7.89 -4.64 -1.27
CA ASP A 83 8.92 -5.53 -0.70
C ASP A 83 9.33 -6.55 -1.77
N LYS A 84 10.65 -6.67 -1.97
CA LYS A 84 11.21 -7.50 -3.03
C LYS A 84 10.72 -8.95 -2.98
N ARG A 85 10.60 -9.55 -1.80
CA ARG A 85 10.16 -10.95 -1.64
C ARG A 85 8.73 -11.14 -2.11
N TRP A 86 7.86 -10.21 -1.76
CA TRP A 86 6.44 -10.20 -2.13
C TRP A 86 6.25 -9.97 -3.62
N VAL A 87 7.03 -9.03 -4.19
CA VAL A 87 7.03 -8.74 -5.63
C VAL A 87 7.58 -9.93 -6.42
N ASP A 88 8.69 -10.54 -5.96
CA ASP A 88 9.28 -11.71 -6.61
C ASP A 88 8.33 -12.90 -6.61
N ARG A 89 7.56 -13.11 -5.53
CA ARG A 89 6.55 -14.16 -5.45
C ARG A 89 5.35 -13.88 -6.36
N ALA A 90 4.85 -12.66 -6.37
CA ALA A 90 3.64 -12.30 -7.12
C ALA A 90 3.85 -12.22 -8.64
N PHE A 91 5.05 -11.78 -9.08
CA PHE A 91 5.36 -11.49 -10.48
C PHE A 91 6.54 -12.30 -11.04
N GLY A 92 7.10 -13.21 -10.25
CA GLY A 92 8.26 -14.03 -10.65
C GLY A 92 7.90 -15.35 -11.34
N ASP A 93 6.62 -15.72 -11.39
CA ASP A 93 6.19 -16.98 -11.98
C ASP A 93 6.07 -16.83 -13.51
N ASP A 94 6.84 -17.62 -14.27
CA ASP A 94 6.93 -17.57 -15.74
C ASP A 94 5.62 -17.88 -16.49
N GLN A 95 4.54 -18.20 -15.76
CA GLN A 95 3.24 -18.56 -16.33
C GLN A 95 2.31 -17.35 -16.62
N GLN A 96 2.76 -16.11 -16.37
CA GLN A 96 1.94 -14.94 -16.64
C GLN A 96 2.17 -14.44 -18.07
N GLU A 97 1.08 -14.32 -18.85
CA GLU A 97 1.05 -13.79 -20.23
C GLU A 97 1.43 -12.29 -20.36
N VAL A 98 1.71 -11.61 -19.25
CA VAL A 98 2.20 -10.22 -19.21
C VAL A 98 3.73 -10.26 -19.20
N ASP A 99 4.43 -9.29 -19.83
CA ASP A 99 5.89 -9.16 -19.72
C ASP A 99 6.28 -9.06 -18.21
N PRO A 100 6.65 -10.20 -17.58
CA PRO A 100 6.77 -10.28 -16.12
C PRO A 100 7.94 -9.44 -15.62
N LEU A 101 8.98 -9.28 -16.42
CA LEU A 101 10.18 -8.53 -16.04
C LEU A 101 9.91 -7.02 -15.93
N GLN A 102 9.13 -6.47 -16.86
CA GLN A 102 8.80 -5.04 -16.81
C GLN A 102 7.85 -4.72 -15.66
N LEU A 103 6.83 -5.56 -15.44
CA LEU A 103 5.88 -5.36 -14.35
C LEU A 103 6.56 -5.53 -12.99
N ARG A 104 7.39 -6.57 -12.82
CA ARG A 104 8.19 -6.80 -11.62
C ARG A 104 9.09 -5.62 -11.29
N ASN A 105 9.86 -5.10 -12.27
CA ASN A 105 10.73 -3.95 -12.03
C ASN A 105 9.98 -2.68 -11.67
N ARG A 106 8.77 -2.47 -12.23
CA ARG A 106 7.90 -1.36 -11.84
C ARG A 106 7.32 -1.55 -10.44
N ALA A 107 6.91 -2.77 -10.10
CA ALA A 107 6.33 -3.11 -8.80
C ALA A 107 7.32 -2.96 -7.63
N LEU A 108 8.62 -2.99 -7.88
CA LEU A 108 9.65 -2.68 -6.88
C LEU A 108 9.75 -1.18 -6.53
N ASN A 109 9.13 -0.31 -7.35
CA ASN A 109 9.17 1.13 -7.12
C ASN A 109 7.94 1.58 -6.29
N PRO A 110 8.12 2.18 -5.10
CA PRO A 110 7.01 2.72 -4.30
C PRO A 110 6.16 3.76 -5.03
N GLU A 111 6.76 4.59 -5.90
CA GLU A 111 6.05 5.60 -6.69
C GLU A 111 5.07 4.97 -7.67
N TYR A 112 5.38 3.80 -8.21
CA TYR A 112 4.47 3.06 -9.07
C TYR A 112 3.17 2.74 -8.32
N TRP A 113 3.27 2.22 -7.09
CA TRP A 113 2.12 1.89 -6.27
C TRP A 113 1.33 3.12 -5.81
N ALA A 114 2.02 4.22 -5.47
CA ALA A 114 1.37 5.47 -5.10
C ALA A 114 0.50 6.05 -6.23
N ASN A 115 0.90 5.81 -7.48
CA ASN A 115 0.17 6.24 -8.67
C ASN A 115 -0.89 5.21 -9.12
N ALA A 116 -0.56 3.92 -9.04
CA ALA A 116 -1.40 2.83 -9.52
C ALA A 116 -2.53 2.46 -8.55
N VAL A 117 -2.34 2.69 -7.24
CA VAL A 117 -3.23 2.18 -6.20
C VAL A 117 -3.63 3.29 -5.24
N ARG A 118 -4.93 3.58 -5.15
CA ARG A 118 -5.47 4.63 -4.28
C ARG A 118 -6.54 4.08 -3.36
N TYR A 119 -6.41 4.39 -2.07
CA TYR A 119 -7.47 4.10 -1.10
C TYR A 119 -8.68 5.01 -1.36
N ARG A 120 -9.87 4.41 -1.43
CA ARG A 120 -11.13 5.11 -1.56
C ARG A 120 -11.91 5.04 -0.24
N SER A 121 -12.02 6.19 0.42
CA SER A 121 -12.86 6.32 1.63
C SER A 121 -14.34 6.24 1.26
N SER A 122 -15.15 5.71 2.17
CA SER A 122 -16.61 5.79 2.09
C SER A 122 -17.13 7.23 2.29
N LEU A 123 -16.32 8.09 2.91
CA LEU A 123 -16.64 9.51 3.12
C LEU A 123 -16.22 10.33 1.92
N ASN A 124 -17.15 11.12 1.40
CA ASN A 124 -16.87 12.10 0.37
C ASN A 124 -16.17 13.32 0.98
N ARG A 125 -15.53 14.16 0.15
CA ARG A 125 -14.80 15.35 0.60
C ARG A 125 -15.68 16.36 1.33
N ASP A 126 -16.95 16.41 0.97
CA ASP A 126 -17.92 17.30 1.61
C ASP A 126 -18.35 16.75 2.99
N ASP A 127 -18.50 15.44 3.13
CA ASP A 127 -18.80 14.78 4.42
C ASP A 127 -17.66 14.96 5.43
N SER A 128 -16.40 15.06 4.94
CA SER A 128 -15.22 15.21 5.80
C SER A 128 -15.13 16.57 6.53
N ARG A 129 -15.94 17.55 6.15
CA ARG A 129 -15.99 18.86 6.84
C ARG A 129 -16.76 18.80 8.16
N ASP A 130 -17.75 17.90 8.23
CA ASP A 130 -18.67 17.80 9.36
C ASP A 130 -18.33 16.64 10.32
N VAL A 131 -17.38 15.78 9.93
CA VAL A 131 -16.99 14.59 10.70
C VAL A 131 -15.65 14.81 11.41
N PRO A 132 -15.55 14.53 12.73
CA PRO A 132 -14.30 14.62 13.47
C PRO A 132 -13.19 13.73 12.86
N VAL A 133 -11.96 14.22 12.85
CA VAL A 133 -10.78 13.52 12.25
C VAL A 133 -10.63 12.08 12.78
N ALA A 134 -10.92 11.84 14.07
CA ALA A 134 -10.88 10.50 14.66
C ALA A 134 -11.93 9.54 14.06
N GLN A 135 -13.09 10.04 13.64
CA GLN A 135 -14.10 9.22 12.96
C GLN A 135 -13.73 8.96 11.50
N ILE A 136 -13.04 9.90 10.84
CA ILE A 136 -12.54 9.71 9.46
C ILE A 136 -11.51 8.59 9.40
N GLN A 137 -10.63 8.49 10.40
CA GLN A 137 -9.62 7.42 10.48
C GLN A 137 -10.23 6.03 10.68
N ASN A 138 -11.36 5.97 11.38
CA ASN A 138 -12.08 4.73 11.68
C ASN A 138 -13.22 4.44 10.68
N SER A 139 -13.51 5.35 9.75
CA SER A 139 -14.49 5.09 8.70
C SER A 139 -13.97 4.02 7.76
N GLY A 140 -14.77 2.99 7.56
CA GLY A 140 -14.45 1.92 6.60
C GLY A 140 -14.28 2.48 5.19
N GLY A 141 -13.33 1.95 4.44
CA GLY A 141 -13.14 2.29 3.03
C GLY A 141 -14.18 1.62 2.14
N LEU A 142 -14.49 2.23 0.99
CA LEU A 142 -15.19 1.57 -0.10
C LEU A 142 -14.30 0.50 -0.73
N GLY A 143 -12.98 0.70 -0.69
CA GLY A 143 -12.03 -0.20 -1.29
C GLY A 143 -10.76 0.49 -1.76
N VAL A 144 -10.08 -0.18 -2.67
CA VAL A 144 -8.82 0.25 -3.29
C VAL A 144 -9.02 0.39 -4.79
N GLU A 145 -8.83 1.60 -5.31
CA GLU A 145 -8.90 1.87 -6.73
C GLU A 145 -7.55 1.60 -7.39
N LEU A 146 -7.55 0.73 -8.38
CA LEU A 146 -6.42 0.51 -9.29
C LEU A 146 -6.56 1.43 -10.49
N SER A 147 -5.51 2.18 -10.85
CA SER A 147 -5.47 3.03 -12.03
C SER A 147 -4.17 2.80 -12.79
N LEU A 148 -4.27 2.33 -14.02
CA LEU A 148 -3.13 2.00 -14.87
C LEU A 148 -3.24 2.67 -16.22
N GLN A 149 -2.08 3.03 -16.80
CA GLN A 149 -1.98 3.46 -18.18
C GLN A 149 -1.22 2.41 -18.97
N VAL A 150 -1.90 1.80 -19.93
CA VAL A 150 -1.37 0.73 -20.78
C VAL A 150 -1.61 1.03 -22.25
N ARG A 151 -0.83 0.38 -23.11
CA ARG A 151 -0.95 0.55 -24.56
C ARG A 151 -1.92 -0.44 -25.20
N ASP A 152 -2.13 -1.56 -24.53
CA ASP A 152 -2.94 -2.66 -25.00
C ASP A 152 -4.02 -2.98 -23.96
N GLU A 153 -5.27 -3.08 -24.41
CA GLU A 153 -6.42 -3.34 -23.56
C GLU A 153 -6.39 -4.77 -22.98
N GLU A 154 -5.89 -5.74 -23.72
CA GLU A 154 -5.77 -7.11 -23.26
C GLU A 154 -4.73 -7.25 -22.14
N GLN A 155 -3.57 -6.63 -22.32
CA GLN A 155 -2.53 -6.57 -21.28
C GLN A 155 -3.02 -5.82 -20.03
N ALA A 156 -3.93 -4.84 -20.19
CA ALA A 156 -4.52 -4.13 -19.07
C ALA A 156 -5.27 -5.07 -18.13
N GLY A 157 -6.11 -5.94 -18.67
CA GLY A 157 -6.90 -6.88 -17.89
C GLY A 157 -6.02 -7.86 -17.10
N LEU A 158 -4.95 -8.35 -17.71
CA LEU A 158 -3.99 -9.25 -17.07
C LEU A 158 -3.21 -8.54 -15.96
N THR A 159 -2.73 -7.33 -16.24
CA THR A 159 -2.00 -6.52 -15.24
C THR A 159 -2.87 -6.19 -14.03
N ILE A 160 -4.14 -5.81 -14.24
CA ILE A 160 -5.08 -5.53 -13.14
C ILE A 160 -5.31 -6.79 -12.29
N LYS A 161 -5.48 -7.97 -12.90
CA LYS A 161 -5.64 -9.22 -12.15
C LYS A 161 -4.40 -9.55 -11.31
N ALA A 162 -3.21 -9.31 -11.86
CA ALA A 162 -1.96 -9.51 -11.13
C ALA A 162 -1.83 -8.55 -9.94
N LEU A 163 -2.16 -7.27 -10.13
CA LEU A 163 -2.17 -6.29 -9.05
C LEU A 163 -3.27 -6.56 -8.02
N ASP A 164 -4.47 -6.98 -8.44
CA ASP A 164 -5.55 -7.39 -7.53
C ASP A 164 -5.09 -8.54 -6.63
N ARG A 165 -4.44 -9.56 -7.21
CA ARG A 165 -3.88 -10.67 -6.43
C ARG A 165 -2.87 -10.18 -5.41
N GLN A 166 -1.92 -9.33 -5.81
CA GLN A 166 -0.90 -8.78 -4.91
C GLN A 166 -1.53 -7.95 -3.77
N VAL A 167 -2.51 -7.11 -4.07
CA VAL A 167 -3.22 -6.31 -3.06
C VAL A 167 -3.95 -7.22 -2.08
N ARG A 168 -4.60 -8.29 -2.54
CA ARG A 168 -5.29 -9.27 -1.68
C ARG A 168 -4.32 -9.98 -0.75
N GLU A 169 -3.20 -10.47 -1.28
CA GLU A 169 -2.16 -11.13 -0.49
C GLU A 169 -1.62 -10.23 0.61
N VAL A 170 -1.33 -8.98 0.28
CA VAL A 170 -0.84 -7.99 1.24
C VAL A 170 -1.88 -7.66 2.31
N LEU A 171 -3.16 -7.54 1.94
CA LEU A 171 -4.25 -7.32 2.90
C LEU A 171 -4.48 -8.54 3.80
N LEU A 172 -4.38 -9.76 3.25
CA LEU A 172 -4.42 -10.99 4.03
C LEU A 172 -3.30 -11.00 5.08
N ALA A 173 -2.06 -10.78 4.65
CA ALA A 173 -0.92 -10.74 5.56
C ALA A 173 -1.11 -9.71 6.67
N ASN A 174 -1.53 -8.49 6.33
CA ASN A 174 -1.77 -7.45 7.31
C ASN A 174 -2.85 -7.85 8.33
N SER A 175 -3.95 -8.45 7.87
CA SER A 175 -5.00 -8.97 8.74
C SER A 175 -4.50 -10.06 9.68
N LEU A 176 -3.65 -10.97 9.18
CA LEU A 176 -3.04 -12.03 10.00
C LEU A 176 -2.02 -11.47 11.00
N ILE A 177 -1.21 -10.48 10.59
CA ILE A 177 -0.28 -9.79 11.50
C ILE A 177 -1.04 -9.11 12.64
N HIS A 178 -2.14 -8.44 12.33
CA HIS A 178 -3.00 -7.85 13.36
C HIS A 178 -3.60 -8.90 14.31
N LEU A 179 -4.06 -10.03 13.77
CA LEU A 179 -4.57 -11.15 14.57
C LEU A 179 -3.48 -11.68 15.51
N VAL A 180 -2.26 -11.89 15.01
CA VAL A 180 -1.12 -12.37 15.81
C VAL A 180 -0.79 -11.38 16.91
N ARG A 181 -0.64 -10.09 16.60
CA ARG A 181 -0.36 -9.03 17.58
C ARG A 181 -1.44 -8.93 18.65
N ALA A 182 -2.72 -8.95 18.24
CA ALA A 182 -3.84 -8.93 19.18
C ALA A 182 -3.83 -10.18 20.09
N SER A 183 -3.47 -11.34 19.56
CA SER A 183 -3.35 -12.57 20.33
C SER A 183 -2.15 -12.54 21.28
N GLN A 184 -1.00 -11.98 20.85
CA GLN A 184 0.16 -11.73 21.70
C GLN A 184 -0.16 -10.77 22.83
N GLY A 185 -0.92 -9.69 22.58
CA GLY A 185 -1.37 -8.77 23.62
C GLY A 185 -2.21 -9.45 24.71
N THR A 186 -2.89 -10.57 24.43
CA THR A 186 -3.57 -11.35 25.49
C THR A 186 -2.59 -12.04 26.44
N LEU A 187 -1.36 -12.36 26.00
CA LEU A 187 -0.33 -13.00 26.85
C LEU A 187 0.18 -12.05 27.94
N GLU A 188 0.05 -10.76 27.76
CA GLU A 188 0.41 -9.74 28.77
C GLU A 188 -0.45 -9.84 30.04
N ARG A 189 -1.57 -10.53 30.01
CA ARG A 189 -2.42 -10.81 31.18
C ARG A 189 -1.84 -11.87 32.12
N ARG A 190 -0.80 -12.61 31.69
CA ARG A 190 -0.21 -13.70 32.49
C ARG A 190 0.23 -13.28 33.90
N PRO A 191 0.95 -12.13 34.11
CA PRO A 191 1.33 -11.68 35.43
C PRO A 191 0.11 -11.40 36.35
N GLN A 192 -0.94 -10.81 35.76
CA GLN A 192 -2.17 -10.52 36.52
C GLN A 192 -2.87 -11.80 36.96
N LEU A 193 -3.04 -12.77 36.07
CA LEU A 193 -3.65 -14.05 36.42
C LEU A 193 -2.84 -14.82 37.50
N LYS A 194 -1.49 -14.77 37.42
CA LYS A 194 -0.64 -15.34 38.48
C LYS A 194 -0.86 -14.67 39.83
N LEU A 195 -0.97 -13.34 39.84
CA LEU A 195 -1.26 -12.55 41.03
C LEU A 195 -2.64 -12.92 41.62
N ASP A 196 -3.65 -13.07 40.76
CA ASP A 196 -5.01 -13.41 41.14
C ASP A 196 -5.05 -14.82 41.78
N VAL A 197 -4.30 -15.79 41.24
CA VAL A 197 -4.16 -17.14 41.88
C VAL A 197 -3.54 -16.99 43.26
N LEU A 198 -2.38 -16.33 43.37
CA LEU A 198 -1.65 -16.21 44.65
C LEU A 198 -2.50 -15.48 45.72
N LYS A 199 -3.22 -14.43 45.32
CA LYS A 199 -4.11 -13.68 46.21
C LYS A 199 -5.28 -14.55 46.67
N ALA A 200 -5.91 -15.29 45.77
CA ALA A 200 -7.01 -16.18 46.13
C ALA A 200 -6.53 -17.30 47.06
N GLU A 201 -5.38 -17.90 46.81
CA GLU A 201 -4.79 -18.93 47.68
C GLU A 201 -4.47 -18.39 49.08
N PHE A 202 -3.89 -17.19 49.17
CA PHE A 202 -3.65 -16.52 50.46
C PHE A 202 -4.96 -16.25 51.21
N ASP A 203 -5.96 -15.69 50.55
CA ASP A 203 -7.24 -15.40 51.16
C ASP A 203 -7.97 -16.68 51.60
N ILE A 204 -7.86 -17.77 50.83
CA ILE A 204 -8.39 -19.09 51.21
C ILE A 204 -7.71 -19.58 52.50
N GLU A 205 -6.38 -19.49 52.59
CA GLU A 205 -5.64 -19.91 53.79
C GLU A 205 -6.04 -19.08 55.02
N GLN A 206 -6.14 -17.74 54.86
CA GLN A 206 -6.58 -16.86 55.96
C GLN A 206 -7.99 -17.19 56.43
N ASN A 207 -8.91 -17.44 55.53
CA ASN A 207 -10.28 -17.78 55.87
C ASN A 207 -10.37 -19.17 56.54
N ARG A 208 -9.58 -20.14 56.06
CA ARG A 208 -9.48 -21.45 56.70
C ARG A 208 -8.95 -21.36 58.12
N LYS A 209 -7.93 -20.55 58.39
CA LYS A 209 -7.42 -20.28 59.75
C LYS A 209 -8.49 -19.69 60.64
N ARG A 210 -9.23 -18.68 60.16
CA ARG A 210 -10.38 -18.08 60.90
C ARG A 210 -11.46 -19.12 61.21
N ILE A 211 -11.81 -19.99 60.27
CA ILE A 211 -12.76 -21.09 60.47
C ILE A 211 -12.25 -22.05 61.56
N ALA A 212 -10.98 -22.39 61.54
CA ALA A 212 -10.38 -23.29 62.55
C ALA A 212 -10.42 -22.63 63.94
N ASP A 213 -10.07 -21.35 64.08
CA ASP A 213 -10.12 -20.60 65.32
C ASP A 213 -11.57 -20.54 65.88
N MET A 214 -12.55 -20.30 65.02
CA MET A 214 -13.94 -20.29 65.42
C MET A 214 -14.47 -21.67 65.84
N ARG A 215 -14.06 -22.72 65.17
CA ARG A 215 -14.35 -24.13 65.60
C ARG A 215 -13.78 -24.41 66.98
N GLN A 216 -12.55 -23.99 67.23
CA GLN A 216 -11.88 -24.15 68.55
C GLN A 216 -12.62 -23.36 69.63
N LEU A 217 -13.17 -22.16 69.35
CA LEU A 217 -14.02 -21.39 70.26
C LEU A 217 -15.30 -22.13 70.55
N LEU A 218 -15.98 -22.74 69.58
CA LEU A 218 -17.20 -23.51 69.75
C LEU A 218 -16.95 -24.80 70.60
N ASP A 219 -15.78 -25.41 70.50
CA ASP A 219 -15.42 -26.56 71.29
C ASP A 219 -15.09 -26.19 72.74
N ARG A 220 -14.51 -24.98 72.93
CA ARG A 220 -14.20 -24.46 74.28
C ARG A 220 -15.45 -23.96 75.02
N TYR A 221 -16.45 -23.42 74.27
CA TYR A 221 -17.65 -22.82 74.76
C TYR A 221 -18.89 -23.37 74.03
N PRO A 222 -19.35 -24.60 74.38
CA PRO A 222 -20.44 -25.31 73.68
C PRO A 222 -21.76 -24.53 73.63
N ASP A 223 -22.03 -23.71 74.65
CA ASP A 223 -23.25 -22.90 74.77
C ASP A 223 -23.40 -21.87 73.64
N LEU A 224 -22.31 -21.48 73.00
CA LEU A 224 -22.33 -20.60 71.85
C LEU A 224 -23.00 -21.23 70.60
N ARG A 225 -23.22 -22.55 70.58
CA ARG A 225 -23.94 -23.27 69.52
C ARG A 225 -25.42 -22.99 69.49
N HIS A 226 -25.98 -22.71 70.69
CA HIS A 226 -27.42 -22.53 70.91
C HIS A 226 -27.86 -21.06 70.97
N LEU A 227 -26.96 -20.09 70.76
CA LEU A 227 -27.31 -18.69 70.66
C LEU A 227 -28.14 -18.48 69.39
N GLU A 228 -29.49 -18.39 69.61
CA GLU A 228 -30.42 -18.06 68.54
C GLU A 228 -30.07 -16.68 67.97
N THR A 229 -29.68 -16.65 66.76
CA THR A 229 -29.49 -15.40 65.97
C THR A 229 -30.87 -14.88 65.55
N SER A 230 -31.56 -14.16 66.47
CA SER A 230 -32.88 -13.58 66.18
C SER A 230 -32.81 -12.31 65.29
N THR A 231 -31.64 -11.93 64.78
CA THR A 231 -31.47 -10.77 63.93
C THR A 231 -30.67 -11.11 62.68
N LEU A 232 -31.38 -11.22 61.56
CA LEU A 232 -30.84 -11.18 60.22
C LEU A 232 -30.21 -9.79 59.96
N PHE A 233 -28.96 -9.58 60.39
CA PHE A 233 -28.22 -8.39 59.94
C PHE A 233 -27.60 -8.68 58.56
N SER A 234 -27.87 -7.78 57.66
CA SER A 234 -27.27 -7.76 56.32
C SER A 234 -25.74 -7.82 56.42
N VAL A 235 -25.11 -8.83 55.81
CA VAL A 235 -23.68 -9.12 55.89
C VAL A 235 -22.86 -8.11 55.02
N SER A 236 -23.48 -7.14 54.38
CA SER A 236 -22.83 -6.28 53.41
C SER A 236 -21.87 -5.22 53.97
N ASP A 237 -21.96 -4.87 55.28
CA ASP A 237 -21.19 -3.75 55.85
C ASP A 237 -20.41 -4.09 57.13
N GLY A 238 -19.58 -5.09 57.13
CA GLY A 238 -18.70 -5.35 58.26
C GLY A 238 -19.40 -5.89 59.53
N GLY A 239 -20.72 -6.07 59.48
CA GLY A 239 -21.55 -6.57 60.61
C GLY A 239 -21.33 -8.01 60.97
N GLY A 240 -20.58 -8.79 60.19
CA GLY A 240 -20.26 -10.20 60.45
C GLY A 240 -19.50 -10.46 61.77
N LYS A 241 -18.91 -9.44 62.38
CA LYS A 241 -18.21 -9.53 63.66
C LYS A 241 -19.15 -9.78 64.87
N TYR A 242 -20.43 -9.49 64.71
CA TYR A 242 -21.41 -9.60 65.77
C TYR A 242 -22.33 -10.85 65.65
N LEU A 243 -22.09 -11.66 64.58
CA LEU A 243 -22.82 -12.93 64.44
C LEU A 243 -22.24 -13.99 65.36
N SER A 244 -23.09 -14.95 65.78
CA SER A 244 -22.58 -16.14 66.51
C SER A 244 -21.55 -16.89 65.62
N PRO A 245 -20.62 -17.65 66.23
CA PRO A 245 -19.55 -18.31 65.48
C PRO A 245 -20.03 -19.22 64.34
N LEU A 246 -21.17 -19.88 64.49
CA LEU A 246 -21.68 -20.86 63.50
C LEU A 246 -22.07 -20.20 62.16
N PRO A 247 -22.92 -19.14 62.12
CA PRO A 247 -23.16 -18.39 60.89
C PRO A 247 -21.91 -17.77 60.25
N GLN A 248 -20.94 -17.33 61.09
CA GLN A 248 -19.68 -16.83 60.57
C GLN A 248 -18.85 -17.94 59.84
N ILE A 249 -18.82 -19.15 60.41
CA ILE A 249 -18.17 -20.30 59.76
C ILE A 249 -18.82 -20.58 58.42
N VAL A 250 -20.16 -20.64 58.32
CA VAL A 250 -20.88 -20.88 57.06
C VAL A 250 -20.57 -19.80 56.00
N ALA A 251 -20.56 -18.54 56.42
CA ALA A 251 -20.23 -17.42 55.51
C ALA A 251 -18.78 -17.52 55.02
N LEU A 252 -17.83 -17.84 55.89
CA LEU A 252 -16.41 -18.02 55.50
C LEU A 252 -16.22 -19.25 54.62
N GLU A 253 -16.95 -20.36 54.87
CA GLU A 253 -16.88 -21.55 53.97
C GLU A 253 -17.44 -21.23 52.58
N SER A 254 -18.51 -20.44 52.49
CA SER A 254 -19.02 -19.92 51.20
C SER A 254 -17.96 -19.07 50.51
N THR A 255 -17.32 -18.12 51.22
CA THR A 255 -16.24 -17.29 50.67
C THR A 255 -15.07 -18.10 50.22
N VAL A 256 -14.64 -19.14 50.96
CA VAL A 256 -13.58 -20.08 50.55
C VAL A 256 -13.93 -20.79 49.24
N SER A 257 -15.18 -21.24 49.12
CA SER A 257 -15.69 -21.90 47.91
C SER A 257 -15.63 -20.98 46.68
N GLU A 258 -16.06 -19.70 46.85
CA GLU A 258 -15.97 -18.66 45.79
C GLU A 258 -14.51 -18.38 45.39
N LEU A 259 -13.60 -18.22 46.35
CA LEU A 259 -12.20 -17.98 46.12
C LEU A 259 -11.54 -19.18 45.42
N GLN A 260 -11.92 -20.40 45.78
CA GLN A 260 -11.47 -21.62 45.09
C GLN A 260 -11.94 -21.64 43.63
N ALA A 261 -13.18 -21.20 43.35
CA ALA A 261 -13.69 -21.11 42.01
C ALA A 261 -12.92 -20.04 41.20
N LYS A 262 -12.63 -18.88 41.80
CA LYS A 262 -11.81 -17.82 41.20
C LYS A 262 -10.37 -18.28 40.90
N ALA A 263 -9.72 -18.97 41.87
CA ALA A 263 -8.37 -19.51 41.69
C ALA A 263 -8.34 -20.52 40.52
N ARG A 264 -9.29 -21.44 40.47
CA ARG A 264 -9.42 -22.42 39.39
C ARG A 264 -9.67 -21.76 38.02
N ALA A 265 -10.49 -20.69 37.97
CA ALA A 265 -10.73 -19.94 36.75
C ALA A 265 -9.46 -19.22 36.26
N ALA A 266 -8.71 -18.57 37.18
CA ALA A 266 -7.44 -17.93 36.86
C ALA A 266 -6.38 -18.92 36.39
N GLN A 267 -6.32 -20.09 37.02
CA GLN A 267 -5.40 -21.18 36.68
C GLN A 267 -5.68 -21.74 35.27
N ARG A 268 -6.96 -22.03 34.96
CA ARG A 268 -7.39 -22.36 33.57
C ARG A 268 -7.02 -21.28 32.57
N GLY A 269 -7.20 -20.01 32.96
CA GLY A 269 -6.75 -18.90 32.10
C GLY A 269 -5.27 -18.93 31.81
N LEU A 270 -4.41 -19.26 32.78
CA LEU A 270 -2.96 -19.44 32.57
C LEU A 270 -2.66 -20.60 31.62
N GLU A 271 -3.31 -21.75 31.79
CA GLU A 271 -3.17 -22.91 30.90
C GLU A 271 -3.57 -22.57 29.46
N THR A 272 -4.69 -21.83 29.29
CA THR A 272 -5.12 -21.37 27.97
C THR A 272 -4.09 -20.40 27.34
N LEU A 273 -3.45 -19.53 28.14
CA LEU A 273 -2.39 -18.65 27.64
C LEU A 273 -1.13 -19.43 27.25
N ASP A 274 -0.76 -20.48 27.97
CA ASP A 274 0.38 -21.35 27.62
C ASP A 274 0.15 -22.05 26.27
N TRP A 275 -1.07 -22.49 26.00
CA TRP A 275 -1.44 -23.04 24.69
C TRP A 275 -1.48 -21.99 23.58
N LYS A 276 -1.96 -20.77 23.87
CA LYS A 276 -1.90 -19.65 22.92
C LYS A 276 -0.45 -19.31 22.56
N GLU A 277 0.47 -19.32 23.50
CA GLU A 277 1.88 -19.08 23.22
C GLU A 277 2.45 -20.15 22.27
N ARG A 278 2.11 -21.43 22.48
CA ARG A 278 2.50 -22.52 21.57
C ARG A 278 1.88 -22.36 20.18
N LEU A 279 0.63 -21.93 20.08
CA LEU A 279 -0.03 -21.63 18.80
C LEU A 279 0.68 -20.51 18.03
N LEU A 280 1.23 -19.52 18.73
CA LEU A 280 1.96 -18.40 18.13
C LEU A 280 3.46 -18.68 17.93
N ALA A 281 3.95 -19.85 18.38
CA ALA A 281 5.37 -20.19 18.30
C ALA A 281 5.87 -20.18 16.85
N GLY A 282 6.95 -19.45 16.58
CA GLY A 282 7.59 -19.34 15.27
C GLY A 282 6.80 -18.54 14.24
N VAL A 283 5.62 -18.00 14.56
CA VAL A 283 4.81 -17.20 13.63
C VAL A 283 5.49 -15.86 13.34
N ASP A 284 6.13 -15.23 14.33
CA ASP A 284 6.87 -13.98 14.14
C ASP A 284 8.05 -14.15 13.17
N ASP A 285 8.73 -15.29 13.22
CA ASP A 285 9.80 -15.62 12.27
C ASP A 285 9.23 -15.83 10.87
N THR A 286 8.08 -16.49 10.78
CA THR A 286 7.37 -16.63 9.51
C THR A 286 6.96 -15.26 8.95
N ILE A 287 6.37 -14.36 9.76
CA ILE A 287 5.98 -13.01 9.34
C ILE A 287 7.19 -12.23 8.81
N ARG A 288 8.35 -12.33 9.48
CA ARG A 288 9.57 -11.63 9.04
C ARG A 288 10.12 -12.14 7.70
N ASN A 289 9.93 -13.43 7.42
CA ASN A 289 10.50 -14.09 6.25
C ASN A 289 9.48 -14.39 5.16
N ALA A 290 8.19 -14.22 5.43
CA ALA A 290 7.12 -14.51 4.49
C ALA A 290 7.23 -13.69 3.20
N SER A 291 6.83 -14.32 2.12
CA SER A 291 6.67 -13.75 0.79
C SER A 291 5.20 -13.64 0.37
N SER A 292 4.27 -14.21 1.17
CA SER A 292 2.82 -14.17 0.93
C SER A 292 2.04 -14.21 2.24
N GLY A 293 0.77 -13.78 2.19
CA GLY A 293 -0.16 -13.93 3.29
C GLY A 293 -0.54 -15.40 3.56
N GLU A 294 -0.57 -16.20 2.51
CA GLU A 294 -0.85 -17.64 2.59
C GLU A 294 0.19 -18.36 3.46
N GLU A 295 1.49 -18.06 3.37
CA GLU A 295 2.53 -18.67 4.20
C GLU A 295 2.29 -18.45 5.71
N ILE A 296 1.83 -17.24 6.08
CA ILE A 296 1.49 -16.92 7.47
C ILE A 296 0.25 -17.70 7.90
N LEU A 297 -0.76 -17.78 7.03
CA LEU A 297 -1.99 -18.51 7.27
C LEU A 297 -1.73 -20.01 7.49
N ASP A 298 -0.94 -20.62 6.62
CA ASP A 298 -0.57 -22.04 6.68
C ASP A 298 0.21 -22.34 7.94
N LYS A 299 1.12 -21.46 8.36
CA LYS A 299 1.84 -21.63 9.64
C LYS A 299 0.88 -21.62 10.83
N LEU A 300 -0.07 -20.70 10.88
CA LEU A 300 -1.08 -20.64 11.94
C LEU A 300 -1.98 -21.88 11.95
N LYS A 301 -2.41 -22.34 10.78
CA LYS A 301 -3.20 -23.58 10.64
C LYS A 301 -2.40 -24.81 11.11
N SER A 302 -1.16 -24.93 10.66
CA SER A 302 -0.28 -26.03 11.08
C SER A 302 -0.04 -26.05 12.59
N ASN A 303 0.25 -24.88 13.20
CA ASN A 303 0.41 -24.79 14.65
C ASN A 303 -0.88 -25.19 15.39
N ARG A 304 -2.05 -24.76 14.89
CA ARG A 304 -3.35 -25.16 15.46
C ARG A 304 -3.54 -26.67 15.41
N GLU A 305 -3.27 -27.31 14.29
CA GLU A 305 -3.39 -28.75 14.12
C GLU A 305 -2.43 -29.51 15.06
N GLN A 306 -1.20 -29.03 15.21
CA GLN A 306 -0.22 -29.61 16.15
C GLN A 306 -0.70 -29.53 17.60
N VAL A 307 -1.26 -28.38 18.00
CA VAL A 307 -1.83 -28.19 19.34
C VAL A 307 -3.01 -29.15 19.58
N LEU A 308 -3.93 -29.25 18.61
CA LEU A 308 -5.07 -30.17 18.72
C LEU A 308 -4.64 -31.64 18.77
N ALA A 309 -3.63 -32.01 17.99
CA ALA A 309 -3.10 -33.38 18.00
C ALA A 309 -2.38 -33.73 19.32
N ALA A 310 -1.62 -32.77 19.89
CA ALA A 310 -0.88 -32.97 21.13
C ALA A 310 -1.77 -33.02 22.39
N SER A 311 -3.00 -32.50 22.31
CA SER A 311 -3.82 -32.22 23.48
C SER A 311 -5.29 -32.61 23.32
N ALA A 312 -5.56 -33.74 22.66
CA ALA A 312 -6.93 -34.19 22.34
C ALA A 312 -7.90 -34.23 23.55
N LEU A 313 -7.39 -34.33 24.78
CA LEU A 313 -8.18 -34.39 26.04
C LEU A 313 -8.13 -33.08 26.85
N ASP A 314 -7.26 -32.14 26.51
CA ASP A 314 -7.11 -30.89 27.27
C ASP A 314 -8.14 -29.82 26.84
N ALA A 315 -8.96 -29.40 27.79
CA ALA A 315 -10.01 -28.41 27.55
C ALA A 315 -9.43 -27.02 27.24
N ALA A 316 -8.32 -26.64 27.92
CA ALA A 316 -7.67 -25.33 27.70
C ALA A 316 -7.02 -25.24 26.31
N ALA A 317 -6.46 -26.32 25.82
CA ALA A 317 -5.91 -26.42 24.46
C ALA A 317 -7.00 -26.29 23.40
N ARG A 318 -8.13 -26.97 23.58
CA ARG A 318 -9.28 -26.87 22.68
C ARG A 318 -9.85 -25.45 22.65
N GLU A 319 -9.99 -24.81 23.82
CA GLU A 319 -10.43 -23.42 23.93
C GLU A 319 -9.47 -22.46 23.21
N ALA A 320 -8.16 -22.61 23.39
CA ALA A 320 -7.17 -21.81 22.71
C ALA A 320 -7.18 -22.02 21.18
N ALA A 321 -7.31 -23.26 20.72
CA ALA A 321 -7.38 -23.60 19.31
C ALA A 321 -8.67 -23.08 18.65
N GLU A 322 -9.80 -23.13 19.35
CA GLU A 322 -11.09 -22.63 18.86
C GLU A 322 -11.11 -21.11 18.77
N ASP A 323 -10.55 -20.40 19.76
CA ASP A 323 -10.40 -18.93 19.70
C ASP A 323 -9.62 -18.49 18.43
N ILE A 324 -8.52 -19.16 18.12
CA ILE A 324 -7.75 -18.91 16.89
C ILE A 324 -8.55 -19.32 15.64
N ASN A 325 -9.24 -20.46 15.68
CA ASN A 325 -10.06 -20.94 14.57
C ASN A 325 -11.15 -19.94 14.16
N VAL A 326 -11.89 -19.43 15.14
CA VAL A 326 -12.92 -18.40 14.90
C VAL A 326 -12.33 -17.14 14.27
N LYS A 327 -11.18 -16.70 14.76
CA LYS A 327 -10.49 -15.52 14.23
C LYS A 327 -9.96 -15.74 12.81
N LEU A 328 -9.38 -16.91 12.54
CA LEU A 328 -8.94 -17.29 11.19
C LEU A 328 -10.11 -17.37 10.22
N ALA A 329 -11.23 -17.96 10.63
CA ALA A 329 -12.44 -18.01 9.81
C ALA A 329 -12.95 -16.60 9.47
N GLN A 330 -12.90 -15.66 10.41
CA GLN A 330 -13.24 -14.26 10.15
C GLN A 330 -12.31 -13.61 9.12
N VAL A 331 -10.99 -13.87 9.20
CA VAL A 331 -10.02 -13.38 8.22
C VAL A 331 -10.29 -13.99 6.84
N GLU A 332 -10.55 -15.29 6.76
CA GLU A 332 -10.87 -15.98 5.48
C GLU A 332 -12.18 -15.47 4.86
N LEU A 333 -13.23 -15.28 5.65
CA LEU A 333 -14.50 -14.69 5.17
C LEU A 333 -14.28 -13.27 4.65
N ARG A 334 -13.48 -12.46 5.35
CA ARG A 334 -13.11 -11.11 4.89
C ARG A 334 -12.34 -11.20 3.57
N GLN A 335 -11.40 -12.12 3.45
CA GLN A 335 -10.61 -12.32 2.23
C GLN A 335 -11.48 -12.74 1.04
N GLN A 336 -12.47 -13.60 1.23
CA GLN A 336 -13.42 -13.98 0.18
C GLN A 336 -14.29 -12.81 -0.27
N ALA A 337 -14.55 -11.86 0.62
CA ALA A 337 -15.32 -10.65 0.30
C ALA A 337 -14.50 -9.59 -0.46
N ILE A 338 -13.15 -9.69 -0.45
CA ILE A 338 -12.24 -8.77 -1.16
C ILE A 338 -12.18 -9.17 -2.63
N GLY A 339 -12.29 -8.18 -3.52
CA GLY A 339 -11.98 -8.36 -4.93
C GLY A 339 -12.77 -7.49 -5.89
N ILE A 340 -12.46 -7.65 -7.15
CA ILE A 340 -13.20 -7.05 -8.26
C ILE A 340 -14.44 -7.91 -8.50
N LYS A 341 -15.58 -7.50 -7.96
CA LYS A 341 -16.82 -8.31 -7.99
C LYS A 341 -17.45 -8.41 -9.36
N THR A 342 -17.24 -7.44 -10.25
CA THR A 342 -17.85 -7.43 -11.58
C THR A 342 -16.85 -7.01 -12.64
N ARG A 343 -16.90 -7.69 -13.79
CA ARG A 343 -16.11 -7.32 -14.99
C ARG A 343 -16.44 -5.90 -15.49
N SER A 344 -17.64 -5.40 -15.20
CA SER A 344 -18.09 -4.03 -15.46
C SER A 344 -17.47 -2.98 -14.53
N ALA A 345 -16.77 -3.39 -13.46
CA ALA A 345 -16.00 -2.48 -12.60
C ALA A 345 -14.66 -2.07 -13.23
N ILE A 346 -14.24 -2.71 -14.33
CA ILE A 346 -13.05 -2.31 -15.08
C ILE A 346 -13.49 -1.32 -16.15
N SER A 347 -13.16 -0.06 -15.97
CA SER A 347 -13.43 0.98 -16.96
C SER A 347 -12.17 1.25 -17.78
N THR A 348 -12.26 1.07 -19.08
CA THR A 348 -11.20 1.40 -20.03
C THR A 348 -11.57 2.68 -20.77
N MET A 349 -10.77 3.72 -20.62
CA MET A 349 -10.94 4.97 -21.34
C MET A 349 -9.68 5.29 -22.16
N PRO A 350 -9.81 5.59 -23.47
CA PRO A 350 -8.68 6.07 -24.23
C PRO A 350 -8.25 7.44 -23.69
N VAL A 351 -7.02 7.56 -23.24
CA VAL A 351 -6.44 8.82 -22.76
C VAL A 351 -5.43 9.31 -23.79
N MET A 352 -5.71 10.45 -24.38
CA MET A 352 -4.70 11.16 -25.18
C MET A 352 -3.68 11.82 -24.25
N GLN A 353 -2.59 11.13 -23.97
CA GLN A 353 -1.51 11.63 -23.11
C GLN A 353 -0.83 12.88 -23.70
N ARG A 354 -0.86 13.02 -25.02
CA ARG A 354 -0.32 14.17 -25.74
C ARG A 354 -1.31 14.57 -26.83
N ASN A 355 -1.71 15.83 -26.81
CA ASN A 355 -2.54 16.37 -27.88
C ASN A 355 -1.76 16.26 -29.21
N PRO A 356 -2.22 15.44 -30.19
CA PRO A 356 -1.50 15.25 -31.44
C PRO A 356 -1.31 16.54 -32.21
N LEU A 357 -2.24 17.50 -32.07
CA LEU A 357 -2.13 18.85 -32.66
C LEU A 357 -1.00 19.64 -32.00
N ALA A 358 -0.85 19.59 -30.69
CA ALA A 358 0.23 20.29 -29.99
C ALA A 358 1.61 19.69 -30.36
N MET A 359 1.71 18.35 -30.43
CA MET A 359 2.95 17.69 -30.85
C MET A 359 3.26 17.92 -32.31
N GLY A 360 2.28 17.90 -33.20
CA GLY A 360 2.41 18.26 -34.59
C GLY A 360 2.85 19.72 -34.75
N GLY A 361 2.26 20.65 -33.99
CA GLY A 361 2.65 22.07 -33.99
C GLY A 361 4.09 22.30 -33.51
N ALA A 362 4.51 21.62 -32.44
CA ALA A 362 5.90 21.68 -31.96
C ALA A 362 6.89 21.08 -33.00
N ALA A 363 6.55 19.95 -33.60
CA ALA A 363 7.34 19.34 -34.67
C ALA A 363 7.42 20.26 -35.90
N PHE A 364 6.33 20.92 -36.29
CA PHE A 364 6.30 21.91 -37.34
C PHE A 364 7.31 23.04 -37.06
N ALA A 365 7.20 23.69 -35.89
CA ALA A 365 8.06 24.82 -35.53
C ALA A 365 9.56 24.42 -35.53
N LEU A 366 9.90 23.30 -34.90
CA LEU A 366 11.28 22.80 -34.84
C LEU A 366 11.83 22.46 -36.23
N THR A 367 11.02 21.76 -37.03
CA THR A 367 11.41 21.38 -38.40
C THR A 367 11.57 22.59 -39.30
N PHE A 368 10.65 23.56 -39.22
CA PHE A 368 10.74 24.77 -39.99
C PHE A 368 12.01 25.58 -39.69
N VAL A 369 12.36 25.73 -38.39
CA VAL A 369 13.59 26.42 -37.99
C VAL A 369 14.83 25.63 -38.42
N ALA A 370 14.87 24.34 -38.18
CA ALA A 370 16.02 23.48 -38.52
C ALA A 370 16.27 23.51 -40.05
N PHE A 371 15.23 23.33 -40.87
CA PHE A 371 15.38 23.38 -42.33
C PHE A 371 15.73 24.78 -42.83
N SER A 372 15.21 25.86 -42.21
CA SER A 372 15.61 27.20 -42.53
C SER A 372 17.10 27.45 -42.30
N ILE A 373 17.63 26.98 -41.18
CA ILE A 373 19.06 27.10 -40.85
C ILE A 373 19.92 26.26 -41.83
N VAL A 374 19.56 24.99 -42.06
CA VAL A 374 20.29 24.14 -42.96
C VAL A 374 20.30 24.68 -44.39
N LEU A 375 19.16 25.16 -44.88
CA LEU A 375 19.04 25.73 -46.21
C LEU A 375 19.81 27.05 -46.34
N ALA A 376 19.75 27.91 -45.31
CA ALA A 376 20.50 29.18 -45.28
C ALA A 376 22.02 28.91 -45.30
N LEU A 377 22.51 27.95 -44.49
CA LEU A 377 23.89 27.53 -44.49
C LEU A 377 24.30 26.92 -45.84
N TYR A 378 23.45 26.09 -46.43
CA TYR A 378 23.70 25.50 -47.74
C TYR A 378 23.81 26.56 -48.81
N VAL A 379 22.91 27.55 -48.83
CA VAL A 379 22.96 28.69 -49.80
C VAL A 379 24.22 29.52 -49.59
N ALA A 380 24.62 29.81 -48.34
CA ALA A 380 25.84 30.54 -48.02
C ALA A 380 27.10 29.78 -48.47
N LEU A 381 27.21 28.48 -48.16
CA LEU A 381 28.36 27.62 -48.57
C LEU A 381 28.42 27.42 -50.08
N SER A 382 27.30 27.28 -50.76
CA SER A 382 27.23 27.09 -52.19
C SER A 382 27.69 28.35 -52.98
N ARG A 383 27.53 29.51 -52.37
CA ARG A 383 27.95 30.80 -52.93
C ARG A 383 29.52 30.92 -52.93
N GLU A 384 30.17 30.35 -51.90
CA GLU A 384 31.63 30.47 -51.77
C GLU A 384 32.41 29.40 -52.56
N ARG A 385 31.87 28.20 -52.75
CA ARG A 385 32.66 27.03 -53.24
C ARG A 385 32.31 26.48 -54.62
N GLY A 386 31.37 27.03 -55.37
CA GLY A 386 30.99 26.46 -56.68
C GLY A 386 30.43 25.03 -56.62
N VAL A 387 30.01 24.57 -55.41
CA VAL A 387 29.65 23.17 -55.06
C VAL A 387 28.30 22.71 -55.67
N LEU A 388 27.66 23.57 -56.45
CA LEU A 388 26.36 23.28 -57.09
C LEU A 388 26.43 22.23 -58.22
N THR A 389 27.62 21.63 -58.49
CA THR A 389 27.78 20.60 -59.51
C THR A 389 27.10 19.28 -59.20
N TRP A 390 26.77 19.06 -57.95
CA TRP A 390 26.21 17.79 -57.43
C TRP A 390 24.65 17.72 -57.49
N LEU A 391 23.96 18.84 -57.71
CA LEU A 391 22.51 18.78 -57.76
C LEU A 391 21.93 18.53 -59.14
N PRO A 392 20.76 17.81 -59.22
CA PRO A 392 20.06 17.61 -60.50
C PRO A 392 19.71 18.96 -61.18
N ARG A 393 19.83 19.01 -62.52
CA ARG A 393 19.63 20.22 -63.32
C ARG A 393 18.37 21.05 -63.01
N PRO A 394 17.20 20.43 -62.72
CA PRO A 394 16.00 21.23 -62.38
C PRO A 394 16.11 21.97 -61.04
N MET A 395 16.76 21.33 -60.02
CA MET A 395 17.00 22.00 -58.72
C MET A 395 18.09 23.05 -58.80
N ARG A 396 19.05 22.93 -59.70
CA ARG A 396 20.07 23.94 -59.93
C ARG A 396 19.50 25.23 -60.43
N ARG A 397 18.54 25.21 -61.39
CA ARG A 397 17.85 26.41 -61.86
C ARG A 397 17.04 27.11 -60.83
N TRP A 398 16.56 26.38 -59.84
CA TRP A 398 15.72 26.91 -58.78
C TRP A 398 16.55 27.53 -57.64
N LEU A 399 17.77 27.05 -57.41
CA LEU A 399 18.68 27.48 -56.34
C LEU A 399 19.67 28.57 -56.78
N ILE A 400 19.99 28.67 -58.09
CA ILE A 400 20.87 29.72 -58.63
C ILE A 400 20.07 31.04 -58.63
N MET A 401 20.42 31.91 -57.69
CA MET A 401 19.98 33.32 -57.77
C MET A 401 20.59 33.92 -59.03
N ASP A 402 19.76 34.27 -60.00
CA ASP A 402 20.21 35.03 -61.17
C ASP A 402 20.99 36.28 -60.72
N LYS A 403 22.15 36.50 -61.34
CA LYS A 403 23.05 37.64 -61.09
C LYS A 403 22.46 38.94 -61.62
N ALA A 404 21.14 39.12 -61.55
CA ALA A 404 20.49 40.31 -61.95
C ALA A 404 19.86 41.03 -60.77
N LEU A 405 20.70 41.64 -59.97
CA LEU A 405 20.47 42.85 -59.19
C LEU A 405 21.83 43.34 -58.69
#